data_f3578bbd00c5c2a4de5f7e0349866a2f
#
_entry.id   f3578bbd00c5c2a4de5f7e0349866a2f
#
_cell.length_a   1.000
_cell.length_b   1.000
_cell.length_c   1.000
_cell.angle_alpha   90.00
_cell.angle_beta   90.00
_cell.angle_gamma   90.00
#
_symmetry.space_group_name_H-M   'P 1'
#
loop_
_entity.id
_entity.type
_entity.pdbx_description
1 polymer ?
#
loop_
_entity_poly.entity_id
_entity_poly.type
_entity_poly.pdbx_seq_one_letter_code
_entity_poly.pdbx_strand_id
1 'polypeptide(L)'
;MVWKDRAWQQKNSEIGNNFMENRERLGSRLGFIMLSAGCAIGCGNVWKFPWMCGQNGGGSFMLLYIICLLVLGLPAMVMELSVGRAAQTSPLYMYGKLSGKKKWNILGGICLIGNFSIMAFYTVVSGWMLYYFVKFLTGQNQEFGFEQMIQSPAINVFYLFLTVLIAFVILSFHLQKGLERITKYMMSALIVLMLILAVHSVTLKGAGQGLSFYLIPDFSKINGSVIVGAMNQAFFTLSVGMG
;
A
#
# COMPACT_ATOMS: atom_id res chain seq x y z
N MET A 1 -28.76 39.98 -0.83
CA MET A 1 -28.24 38.63 -1.15
C MET A 1 -26.73 38.58 -1.12
N VAL A 2 -26.02 39.56 -1.60
CA VAL A 2 -24.53 39.66 -1.71
C VAL A 2 -23.79 39.66 -0.34
N TRP A 3 -24.41 40.10 0.74
CA TRP A 3 -23.79 40.18 2.09
C TRP A 3 -23.71 38.83 2.81
N LYS A 4 -24.64 37.92 2.56
CA LYS A 4 -24.64 36.56 3.13
C LYS A 4 -23.53 35.72 2.54
N ASP A 5 -23.22 35.91 1.26
CA ASP A 5 -22.16 35.16 0.56
C ASP A 5 -20.76 35.54 1.02
N ARG A 6 -20.53 36.82 1.30
CA ARG A 6 -19.22 37.29 1.82
C ARG A 6 -18.92 36.81 3.24
N ALA A 7 -19.90 36.87 4.13
CA ALA A 7 -19.74 36.35 5.50
C ALA A 7 -19.52 34.82 5.52
N TRP A 8 -20.17 34.10 4.61
CA TRP A 8 -19.99 32.65 4.46
C TRP A 8 -18.62 32.31 3.89
N GLN A 9 -18.14 33.06 2.89
CA GLN A 9 -16.79 32.92 2.32
C GLN A 9 -15.70 33.26 3.34
N GLN A 10 -15.89 34.32 4.12
CA GLN A 10 -14.94 34.71 5.16
C GLN A 10 -14.87 33.67 6.28
N LYS A 11 -16.01 33.16 6.75
CA LYS A 11 -16.07 32.10 7.75
C LYS A 11 -15.43 30.80 7.25
N ASN A 12 -15.62 30.44 5.98
CA ASN A 12 -14.99 29.25 5.40
C ASN A 12 -13.49 29.43 5.15
N SER A 13 -13.01 30.66 4.87
CA SER A 13 -11.59 30.94 4.78
C SER A 13 -10.91 30.92 6.16
N GLU A 14 -11.55 31.41 7.19
CA GLU A 14 -11.07 31.33 8.58
C GLU A 14 -11.04 29.89 9.10
N ILE A 15 -12.09 29.10 8.84
CA ILE A 15 -12.12 27.68 9.16
C ILE A 15 -11.03 26.94 8.35
N GLY A 16 -10.87 27.26 7.08
CA GLY A 16 -9.82 26.69 6.22
C GLY A 16 -8.42 27.03 6.74
N ASN A 17 -8.17 28.28 7.13
CA ASN A 17 -6.88 28.72 7.67
C ASN A 17 -6.59 28.07 9.04
N ASN A 18 -7.54 27.98 9.95
CA ASN A 18 -7.38 27.29 11.22
C ASN A 18 -7.13 25.78 11.04
N PHE A 19 -7.78 25.15 10.04
CA PHE A 19 -7.51 23.75 9.69
C PHE A 19 -6.12 23.56 9.06
N MET A 20 -5.62 24.54 8.34
CA MET A 20 -4.28 24.50 7.72
C MET A 20 -3.16 24.74 8.76
N GLU A 21 -3.42 25.56 9.76
CA GLU A 21 -2.47 25.89 10.82
C GLU A 21 -2.26 24.72 11.81
N ASN A 22 -3.28 23.89 12.02
CA ASN A 22 -3.25 22.73 12.91
C ASN A 22 -2.93 21.39 12.18
N ARG A 23 -2.51 21.38 10.91
CA ARG A 23 -2.10 20.17 10.24
C ARG A 23 -0.77 19.67 10.80
N GLU A 24 -0.79 18.50 11.40
CA GLU A 24 0.44 17.80 11.77
C GLU A 24 1.33 17.60 10.54
N ARG A 25 2.59 18.01 10.68
CA ARG A 25 3.61 17.87 9.62
C ARG A 25 4.65 16.85 10.05
N LEU A 26 5.21 16.14 9.08
CA LEU A 26 6.33 15.24 9.35
C LEU A 26 7.56 16.02 9.82
N GLY A 27 8.26 15.50 10.83
CA GLY A 27 9.36 16.20 11.50
C GLY A 27 10.67 16.21 10.69
N SER A 28 10.83 15.28 9.74
CA SER A 28 12.09 15.13 9.00
C SER A 28 11.91 14.68 7.55
N ARG A 29 12.85 15.06 6.68
CA ARG A 29 12.88 14.56 5.28
C ARG A 29 13.04 13.04 5.22
N LEU A 30 13.86 12.47 6.09
CA LEU A 30 14.04 11.03 6.19
C LEU A 30 12.75 10.33 6.65
N GLY A 31 12.02 10.92 7.61
CA GLY A 31 10.71 10.43 8.04
C GLY A 31 9.70 10.41 6.90
N PHE A 32 9.67 11.48 6.08
CA PHE A 32 8.83 11.53 4.89
C PHE A 32 9.18 10.43 3.87
N ILE A 33 10.47 10.25 3.56
CA ILE A 33 10.92 9.21 2.60
C ILE A 33 10.58 7.82 3.14
N MET A 34 10.85 7.54 4.43
CA MET A 34 10.57 6.24 5.03
C MET A 34 9.08 5.95 5.14
N LEU A 35 8.27 6.96 5.45
CA LEU A 35 6.82 6.82 5.46
C LEU A 35 6.28 6.56 4.05
N SER A 36 6.74 7.31 3.06
CA SER A 36 6.35 7.12 1.65
C SER A 36 6.80 5.74 1.14
N ALA A 37 8.02 5.31 1.48
CA ALA A 37 8.49 3.97 1.18
C ALA A 37 7.63 2.89 1.86
N GLY A 38 7.23 3.10 3.12
CA GLY A 38 6.35 2.20 3.87
C GLY A 38 4.95 2.08 3.26
N CYS A 39 4.44 3.17 2.69
CA CYS A 39 3.19 3.12 1.92
C CYS A 39 3.35 2.38 0.58
N ALA A 40 4.51 2.51 -0.07
CA ALA A 40 4.78 1.88 -1.36
C ALA A 40 5.20 0.41 -1.24
N ILE A 41 6.00 0.05 -0.21
CA ILE A 41 6.50 -1.31 0.01
C ILE A 41 5.56 -2.02 0.99
N GLY A 42 4.47 -2.54 0.46
CA GLY A 42 3.51 -3.35 1.22
C GLY A 42 3.68 -4.85 1.00
N CYS A 43 2.82 -5.66 1.64
CA CYS A 43 2.74 -7.11 1.42
C CYS A 43 2.58 -7.49 -0.07
N GLY A 44 1.96 -6.62 -0.86
CA GLY A 44 1.82 -6.79 -2.30
C GLY A 44 3.16 -6.91 -3.02
N ASN A 45 4.17 -6.17 -2.60
CA ASN A 45 5.47 -6.18 -3.24
C ASN A 45 6.39 -7.27 -2.68
N VAL A 46 6.31 -7.54 -1.38
CA VAL A 46 7.20 -8.51 -0.72
C VAL A 46 6.72 -9.95 -0.88
N TRP A 47 5.41 -10.17 -0.91
CA TRP A 47 4.81 -11.50 -0.99
C TRP A 47 4.17 -11.79 -2.36
N LYS A 48 3.20 -10.96 -2.78
CA LYS A 48 2.39 -11.23 -3.98
C LYS A 48 3.20 -11.10 -5.27
N PHE A 49 4.04 -10.07 -5.38
CA PHE A 49 4.82 -9.83 -6.59
C PHE A 49 5.79 -10.98 -6.93
N PRO A 50 6.64 -11.48 -6.00
CA PRO A 50 7.52 -12.61 -6.28
C PRO A 50 6.75 -13.87 -6.69
N TRP A 51 5.60 -14.14 -6.04
CA TRP A 51 4.74 -15.25 -6.40
C TRP A 51 4.18 -15.11 -7.81
N MET A 52 3.62 -13.93 -8.15
CA MET A 52 3.11 -13.66 -9.50
C MET A 52 4.22 -13.75 -10.57
N CYS A 53 5.40 -13.26 -10.26
CA CYS A 53 6.56 -13.34 -11.14
C CYS A 53 6.94 -14.81 -11.42
N GLY A 54 6.95 -15.64 -10.37
CA GLY A 54 7.19 -17.08 -10.48
C GLY A 54 6.18 -17.81 -11.34
N GLN A 55 4.89 -17.49 -11.19
CA GLN A 55 3.79 -18.13 -11.93
C GLN A 55 3.68 -17.67 -13.39
N ASN A 56 4.16 -16.47 -13.73
CA ASN A 56 3.94 -15.83 -15.01
C ASN A 56 5.20 -15.69 -15.87
N GLY A 57 6.19 -16.59 -15.68
CA GLY A 57 7.34 -16.68 -16.56
C GLY A 57 8.53 -15.77 -16.20
N GLY A 58 8.62 -15.36 -14.93
CA GLY A 58 9.81 -14.69 -14.38
C GLY A 58 10.14 -13.37 -15.05
N GLY A 59 11.27 -13.32 -15.77
CA GLY A 59 11.78 -12.11 -16.40
C GLY A 59 10.84 -11.46 -17.40
N SER A 60 10.02 -12.23 -18.11
CA SER A 60 9.00 -11.72 -19.05
C SER A 60 7.91 -10.92 -18.32
N PHE A 61 7.42 -11.46 -17.22
CA PHE A 61 6.44 -10.77 -16.37
C PHE A 61 7.05 -9.50 -15.78
N MET A 62 8.29 -9.56 -15.29
CA MET A 62 8.98 -8.42 -14.71
C MET A 62 9.18 -7.29 -15.72
N LEU A 63 9.57 -7.63 -16.96
CA LEU A 63 9.72 -6.66 -18.05
C LEU A 63 8.38 -5.98 -18.37
N LEU A 64 7.30 -6.77 -18.56
CA LEU A 64 5.97 -6.24 -18.81
C LEU A 64 5.45 -5.38 -17.65
N TYR A 65 5.69 -5.80 -16.43
CA TYR A 65 5.35 -5.02 -15.24
C TYR A 65 6.03 -3.65 -15.24
N ILE A 66 7.34 -3.59 -15.52
CA ILE A 66 8.07 -2.31 -15.59
C ILE A 66 7.53 -1.43 -16.71
N ILE A 67 7.25 -1.99 -17.89
CA ILE A 67 6.64 -1.24 -18.99
C ILE A 67 5.28 -0.69 -18.59
N CYS A 68 4.40 -1.53 -18.02
CA CYS A 68 3.07 -1.10 -17.55
C CYS A 68 3.18 -0.03 -16.45
N LEU A 69 4.14 -0.17 -15.53
CA LEU A 69 4.38 0.80 -14.48
C LEU A 69 4.73 2.17 -15.05
N LEU A 70 5.64 2.22 -16.03
CA LEU A 70 6.10 3.47 -16.63
C LEU A 70 5.07 4.09 -17.57
N VAL A 71 4.42 3.28 -18.42
CA VAL A 71 3.54 3.77 -19.48
C VAL A 71 2.13 4.04 -18.98
N LEU A 72 1.61 3.21 -18.07
CA LEU A 72 0.24 3.32 -17.56
C LEU A 72 0.20 3.82 -16.13
N GLY A 73 1.01 3.24 -15.26
CA GLY A 73 0.97 3.51 -13.82
C GLY A 73 1.41 4.93 -13.46
N LEU A 74 2.57 5.38 -13.93
CA LEU A 74 3.06 6.72 -13.62
C LEU A 74 2.14 7.83 -14.11
N PRO A 75 1.64 7.84 -15.38
CA PRO A 75 0.69 8.86 -15.81
C PRO A 75 -0.60 8.85 -15.00
N ALA A 76 -1.15 7.68 -14.67
CA ALA A 76 -2.34 7.55 -13.85
C ALA A 76 -2.13 8.13 -12.45
N MET A 77 -1.00 7.82 -11.81
CA MET A 77 -0.63 8.37 -10.50
C MET A 77 -0.46 9.89 -10.54
N VAL A 78 0.19 10.43 -11.58
CA VAL A 78 0.37 11.89 -11.73
C VAL A 78 -0.98 12.58 -11.91
N MET A 79 -1.90 11.99 -12.69
CA MET A 79 -3.27 12.52 -12.84
C MET A 79 -4.01 12.52 -11.50
N GLU A 80 -3.98 11.43 -10.74
CA GLU A 80 -4.64 11.32 -9.44
C GLU A 80 -4.10 12.33 -8.43
N LEU A 81 -2.77 12.45 -8.32
CA LEU A 81 -2.13 13.44 -7.46
C LEU A 81 -2.45 14.88 -7.86
N SER A 82 -2.55 15.19 -9.15
CA SER A 82 -2.91 16.51 -9.64
C SER A 82 -4.36 16.88 -9.29
N VAL A 83 -5.27 15.93 -9.40
CA VAL A 83 -6.68 16.09 -9.00
C VAL A 83 -6.79 16.30 -7.49
N GLY A 84 -6.10 15.50 -6.69
CA GLY A 84 -6.06 15.65 -5.23
C GLY A 84 -5.49 17.01 -4.79
N ARG A 85 -4.41 17.44 -5.46
CA ARG A 85 -3.78 18.75 -5.21
C ARG A 85 -4.69 19.92 -5.59
N ALA A 86 -5.45 19.81 -6.67
CA ALA A 86 -6.39 20.84 -7.11
C ALA A 86 -7.62 20.91 -6.19
N ALA A 87 -8.12 19.77 -5.74
CA ALA A 87 -9.32 19.70 -4.91
C ALA A 87 -9.08 20.16 -3.46
N GLN A 88 -7.94 19.79 -2.86
CA GLN A 88 -7.60 20.04 -1.45
C GLN A 88 -8.73 19.68 -0.47
N THR A 89 -9.38 18.55 -0.70
CA THR A 89 -10.51 18.05 0.10
C THR A 89 -10.45 16.54 0.18
N SER A 90 -11.31 15.94 1.01
CA SER A 90 -11.44 14.48 1.08
C SER A 90 -11.80 13.89 -0.29
N PRO A 91 -11.28 12.68 -0.63
CA PRO A 91 -11.63 11.97 -1.87
C PRO A 91 -13.12 11.88 -2.12
N LEU A 92 -13.94 11.76 -1.06
CA LEU A 92 -15.40 11.69 -1.15
C LEU A 92 -16.02 12.92 -1.85
N TYR A 93 -15.47 14.11 -1.62
CA TYR A 93 -16.02 15.37 -2.14
C TYR A 93 -15.21 15.98 -3.28
N MET A 94 -14.08 15.39 -3.60
CA MET A 94 -13.09 15.90 -4.55
C MET A 94 -13.70 16.14 -5.94
N TYR A 95 -14.38 15.15 -6.49
CA TYR A 95 -14.95 15.23 -7.83
C TYR A 95 -16.13 16.21 -7.92
N GLY A 96 -16.97 16.26 -6.88
CA GLY A 96 -18.06 17.21 -6.79
C GLY A 96 -17.59 18.66 -6.70
N LYS A 97 -16.51 18.91 -5.96
CA LYS A 97 -15.90 20.23 -5.81
C LYS A 97 -15.30 20.73 -7.13
N LEU A 98 -14.53 19.87 -7.83
CA LEU A 98 -13.88 20.25 -9.09
C LEU A 98 -14.88 20.43 -10.24
N SER A 99 -15.92 19.60 -10.30
CA SER A 99 -16.94 19.67 -11.36
C SER A 99 -18.06 20.67 -11.09
N GLY A 100 -18.15 21.22 -9.87
CA GLY A 100 -19.26 22.07 -9.43
C GLY A 100 -20.60 21.34 -9.28
N LYS A 101 -20.65 20.02 -9.44
CA LYS A 101 -21.89 19.21 -9.39
C LYS A 101 -21.79 18.09 -8.36
N LYS A 102 -22.64 18.13 -7.33
CA LYS A 102 -22.64 17.13 -6.23
C LYS A 102 -22.83 15.67 -6.69
N LYS A 103 -23.44 15.41 -7.83
CA LYS A 103 -23.63 14.06 -8.37
C LYS A 103 -22.33 13.30 -8.60
N TRP A 104 -21.22 14.00 -8.85
CA TRP A 104 -19.91 13.39 -9.05
C TRP A 104 -19.26 12.86 -7.76
N ASN A 105 -19.81 13.18 -6.59
CA ASN A 105 -19.36 12.61 -5.32
C ASN A 105 -19.57 11.08 -5.25
N ILE A 106 -20.39 10.50 -6.13
CA ILE A 106 -20.56 9.05 -6.23
C ILE A 106 -19.23 8.35 -6.55
N LEU A 107 -18.37 8.96 -7.37
CA LEU A 107 -17.04 8.41 -7.67
C LEU A 107 -16.17 8.36 -6.41
N GLY A 108 -16.18 9.42 -5.60
CA GLY A 108 -15.49 9.43 -4.32
C GLY A 108 -16.05 8.39 -3.33
N GLY A 109 -17.36 8.14 -3.37
CA GLY A 109 -18.00 7.09 -2.60
C GLY A 109 -17.51 5.69 -3.00
N ILE A 110 -17.37 5.43 -4.30
CA ILE A 110 -16.82 4.16 -4.83
C ILE A 110 -15.38 3.97 -4.38
N CYS A 111 -14.53 5.01 -4.48
CA CYS A 111 -13.15 4.96 -3.98
C CYS A 111 -13.11 4.65 -2.47
N LEU A 112 -14.00 5.26 -1.68
CA LEU A 112 -14.08 5.01 -0.25
C LEU A 112 -14.43 3.55 0.07
N ILE A 113 -15.42 2.97 -0.62
CA ILE A 113 -15.79 1.55 -0.46
C ILE A 113 -14.61 0.65 -0.84
N GLY A 114 -13.90 0.96 -1.94
CA GLY A 114 -12.70 0.25 -2.35
C GLY A 114 -11.62 0.27 -1.26
N ASN A 115 -11.36 1.43 -0.68
CA ASN A 115 -10.38 1.59 0.41
C ASN A 115 -10.77 0.78 1.66
N PHE A 116 -12.05 0.78 2.05
CA PHE A 116 -12.52 -0.04 3.16
C PHE A 116 -12.35 -1.54 2.88
N SER A 117 -12.65 -1.99 1.67
CA SER A 117 -12.50 -3.40 1.28
C SER A 117 -11.02 -3.83 1.32
N ILE A 118 -10.13 -3.00 0.81
CA ILE A 118 -8.68 -3.23 0.87
C ILE A 118 -8.19 -3.23 2.32
N MET A 119 -8.63 -2.29 3.14
CA MET A 119 -8.27 -2.22 4.56
C MET A 119 -8.69 -3.49 5.31
N ALA A 120 -9.92 -3.96 5.09
CA ALA A 120 -10.42 -5.20 5.69
C ALA A 120 -9.55 -6.40 5.29
N PHE A 121 -9.21 -6.54 4.00
CA PHE A 121 -8.32 -7.58 3.51
C PHE A 121 -6.92 -7.50 4.16
N TYR A 122 -6.30 -6.34 4.17
CA TYR A 122 -4.97 -6.18 4.75
C TYR A 122 -4.95 -6.41 6.26
N THR A 123 -6.02 -6.09 6.97
CA THR A 123 -6.11 -6.36 8.42
C THR A 123 -6.08 -7.86 8.71
N VAL A 124 -6.78 -8.66 7.91
CA VAL A 124 -6.76 -10.14 8.02
C VAL A 124 -5.36 -10.67 7.72
N VAL A 125 -4.76 -10.26 6.59
CA VAL A 125 -3.41 -10.69 6.20
C VAL A 125 -2.37 -10.30 7.25
N SER A 126 -2.48 -9.11 7.84
CA SER A 126 -1.60 -8.68 8.93
C SER A 126 -1.74 -9.56 10.18
N GLY A 127 -2.95 -10.04 10.47
CA GLY A 127 -3.18 -11.02 11.53
C GLY A 127 -2.45 -12.33 11.27
N TRP A 128 -2.49 -12.84 10.04
CA TRP A 128 -1.73 -14.04 9.65
C TRP A 128 -0.22 -13.85 9.77
N MET A 129 0.30 -12.70 9.32
CA MET A 129 1.71 -12.37 9.45
C MET A 129 2.14 -12.33 10.92
N LEU A 130 1.32 -11.73 11.78
CA LEU A 130 1.58 -11.68 13.22
C LEU A 130 1.56 -13.07 13.86
N TYR A 131 0.62 -13.95 13.48
CA TYR A 131 0.60 -15.33 13.91
C TYR A 131 1.91 -16.06 13.56
N TYR A 132 2.33 -16.00 12.30
CA TYR A 132 3.58 -16.63 11.87
C TYR A 132 4.80 -16.04 12.56
N PHE A 133 4.83 -14.72 12.73
CA PHE A 133 5.92 -14.07 13.47
C PHE A 133 6.07 -14.65 14.88
N VAL A 134 4.96 -14.79 15.61
CA VAL A 134 4.97 -15.41 16.95
C VAL A 134 5.41 -16.87 16.90
N LYS A 135 4.91 -17.65 15.93
CA LYS A 135 5.29 -19.06 15.75
C LYS A 135 6.78 -19.25 15.45
N PHE A 136 7.35 -18.41 14.59
CA PHE A 136 8.78 -18.46 14.32
C PHE A 136 9.62 -18.06 15.53
N LEU A 137 9.19 -17.06 16.30
CA LEU A 137 9.87 -16.68 17.54
C LEU A 137 9.84 -17.77 18.61
N THR A 138 8.76 -18.54 18.70
CA THR A 138 8.60 -19.63 19.68
C THR A 138 9.19 -20.97 19.21
N GLY A 139 9.76 -21.03 18.00
CA GLY A 139 10.34 -22.25 17.42
C GLY A 139 9.30 -23.31 17.01
N GLN A 140 8.00 -22.98 17.01
CA GLN A 140 6.90 -23.91 16.69
C GLN A 140 6.51 -23.82 15.20
N ASN A 141 7.46 -23.63 14.32
CA ASN A 141 7.25 -23.40 12.87
C ASN A 141 6.84 -24.62 12.07
N GLN A 142 6.95 -25.84 12.66
CA GLN A 142 6.67 -27.10 11.94
C GLN A 142 5.27 -27.69 12.19
N GLU A 143 4.52 -27.20 13.19
CA GLU A 143 3.31 -27.86 13.66
C GLU A 143 2.02 -27.47 12.90
N PHE A 144 1.98 -26.30 12.21
CA PHE A 144 0.76 -25.85 11.55
C PHE A 144 1.03 -25.30 10.17
N GLY A 145 0.51 -25.99 9.14
CA GLY A 145 0.49 -25.49 7.77
C GLY A 145 -0.45 -24.29 7.61
N PHE A 146 -0.24 -23.50 6.56
CA PHE A 146 -1.05 -22.32 6.25
C PHE A 146 -2.55 -22.63 6.12
N GLU A 147 -2.88 -23.78 5.50
CA GLU A 147 -4.27 -24.22 5.34
C GLU A 147 -4.97 -24.50 6.68
N GLN A 148 -4.26 -25.13 7.62
CA GLN A 148 -4.80 -25.40 8.95
C GLN A 148 -5.05 -24.13 9.75
N MET A 149 -4.16 -23.15 9.61
CA MET A 149 -4.35 -21.84 10.24
C MET A 149 -5.59 -21.12 9.69
N ILE A 150 -5.77 -21.07 8.36
CA ILE A 150 -6.93 -20.43 7.74
C ILE A 150 -8.24 -21.09 8.18
N GLN A 151 -8.25 -22.40 8.33
CA GLN A 151 -9.44 -23.16 8.75
C GLN A 151 -9.77 -23.01 10.24
N SER A 152 -8.89 -22.39 11.04
CA SER A 152 -9.13 -22.16 12.47
C SER A 152 -9.72 -20.78 12.74
N PRO A 153 -11.05 -20.65 12.95
CA PRO A 153 -11.69 -19.35 13.18
C PRO A 153 -11.17 -18.64 14.43
N ALA A 154 -10.91 -19.40 15.50
CA ALA A 154 -10.43 -18.84 16.77
C ALA A 154 -9.07 -18.15 16.63
N ILE A 155 -8.12 -18.77 15.92
CA ILE A 155 -6.81 -18.21 15.66
C ILE A 155 -6.94 -16.94 14.82
N ASN A 156 -7.73 -17.00 13.75
CA ASN A 156 -7.94 -15.86 12.84
C ASN A 156 -8.54 -14.66 13.56
N VAL A 157 -9.61 -14.86 14.33
CA VAL A 157 -10.27 -13.78 15.08
C VAL A 157 -9.35 -13.18 16.15
N PHE A 158 -8.62 -14.03 16.88
CA PHE A 158 -7.69 -13.57 17.93
C PHE A 158 -6.59 -12.69 17.35
N TYR A 159 -5.88 -13.14 16.31
CA TYR A 159 -4.78 -12.38 15.72
C TYR A 159 -5.25 -11.17 14.93
N LEU A 160 -6.44 -11.22 14.32
CA LEU A 160 -7.08 -10.05 13.72
C LEU A 160 -7.34 -8.97 14.79
N PHE A 161 -7.97 -9.36 15.91
CA PHE A 161 -8.24 -8.42 17.01
C PHE A 161 -6.95 -7.84 17.59
N LEU A 162 -5.94 -8.67 17.79
CA LEU A 162 -4.63 -8.25 18.28
C LEU A 162 -3.96 -7.23 17.33
N THR A 163 -4.02 -7.48 16.02
CA THR A 163 -3.51 -6.56 14.99
C THR A 163 -4.22 -5.22 15.03
N VAL A 164 -5.55 -5.24 15.11
CA VAL A 164 -6.37 -4.02 15.21
C VAL A 164 -6.00 -3.25 16.47
N LEU A 165 -5.87 -3.93 17.61
CA LEU A 165 -5.49 -3.31 18.88
C LEU A 165 -4.11 -2.65 18.80
N ILE A 166 -3.12 -3.33 18.25
CA ILE A 166 -1.76 -2.78 18.04
C ILE A 166 -1.85 -1.53 17.15
N ALA A 167 -2.61 -1.60 16.04
CA ALA A 167 -2.78 -0.48 15.13
C ALA A 167 -3.42 0.74 15.84
N PHE A 168 -4.46 0.52 16.65
CA PHE A 168 -5.09 1.58 17.43
C PHE A 168 -4.13 2.21 18.45
N VAL A 169 -3.33 1.40 19.14
CA VAL A 169 -2.31 1.90 20.07
C VAL A 169 -1.30 2.78 19.34
N ILE A 170 -0.80 2.35 18.18
CA ILE A 170 0.15 3.13 17.37
C ILE A 170 -0.48 4.44 16.89
N LEU A 171 -1.71 4.39 16.39
CA LEU A 171 -2.42 5.56 15.87
C LEU A 171 -2.88 6.53 16.96
N SER A 172 -2.98 6.10 18.22
CA SER A 172 -3.30 6.99 19.35
C SER A 172 -2.18 7.97 19.70
N PHE A 173 -0.96 7.71 19.23
CA PHE A 173 0.15 8.65 19.36
C PHE A 173 0.11 9.70 18.24
N HIS A 174 0.68 10.88 18.50
CA HIS A 174 0.81 11.94 17.50
C HIS A 174 1.62 11.46 16.29
N LEU A 175 1.31 12.00 15.09
CA LEU A 175 1.93 11.63 13.81
C LEU A 175 3.47 11.55 13.89
N GLN A 176 4.13 12.56 14.45
CA GLN A 176 5.59 12.60 14.57
C GLN A 176 6.15 11.60 15.58
N LYS A 177 5.50 11.46 16.74
CA LYS A 177 5.99 10.61 17.83
C LYS A 177 5.61 9.14 17.66
N GLY A 178 4.49 8.86 17.06
CA GLY A 178 3.98 7.52 16.83
C GLY A 178 4.32 7.01 15.44
N LEU A 179 3.51 7.37 14.46
CA LEU A 179 3.56 6.79 13.12
C LEU A 179 4.92 7.00 12.42
N GLU A 180 5.43 8.24 12.38
CA GLU A 180 6.72 8.53 11.71
C GLU A 180 7.88 7.75 12.34
N ARG A 181 7.96 7.73 13.67
CA ARG A 181 9.05 7.07 14.39
C ARG A 181 9.02 5.56 14.18
N ILE A 182 7.87 4.93 14.37
CA ILE A 182 7.71 3.48 14.23
C ILE A 182 7.96 3.06 12.77
N THR A 183 7.37 3.75 11.80
CA THR A 183 7.57 3.45 10.38
C THR A 183 9.05 3.58 10.00
N LYS A 184 9.75 4.59 10.48
CA LYS A 184 11.18 4.76 10.20
C LYS A 184 12.01 3.56 10.66
N TYR A 185 11.80 3.06 11.86
CA TYR A 185 12.52 1.88 12.37
C TYR A 185 12.11 0.60 11.64
N MET A 186 10.81 0.40 11.44
CA MET A 186 10.30 -0.79 10.74
C MET A 186 10.78 -0.86 9.30
N MET A 187 10.74 0.27 8.57
CA MET A 187 11.22 0.32 7.18
C MET A 187 12.73 0.12 7.08
N SER A 188 13.50 0.70 7.99
CA SER A 188 14.95 0.46 8.04
C SER A 188 15.26 -1.01 8.30
N ALA A 189 14.57 -1.63 9.26
CA ALA A 189 14.72 -3.06 9.53
C ALA A 189 14.32 -3.93 8.32
N LEU A 190 13.20 -3.60 7.65
CA LEU A 190 12.75 -4.31 6.47
C LEU A 190 13.78 -4.24 5.34
N ILE A 191 14.33 -3.05 5.05
CA ILE A 191 15.35 -2.88 4.00
C ILE A 191 16.60 -3.71 4.33
N VAL A 192 17.08 -3.67 5.57
CA VAL A 192 18.24 -4.46 6.00
C VAL A 192 17.98 -5.96 5.86
N LEU A 193 16.81 -6.43 6.30
CA LEU A 193 16.41 -7.84 6.16
C LEU A 193 16.33 -8.26 4.69
N MET A 194 15.76 -7.43 3.83
CA MET A 194 15.68 -7.70 2.39
C MET A 194 17.07 -7.78 1.74
N LEU A 195 18.01 -6.93 2.14
CA LEU A 195 19.39 -6.98 1.68
C LEU A 195 20.10 -8.27 2.14
N ILE A 196 19.95 -8.65 3.40
CA ILE A 196 20.50 -9.89 3.95
C ILE A 196 19.95 -11.09 3.18
N LEU A 197 18.63 -11.15 2.96
CA LEU A 197 17.98 -12.22 2.21
C LEU A 197 18.45 -12.27 0.74
N ALA A 198 18.60 -11.11 0.10
CA ALA A 198 19.08 -11.02 -1.27
C ALA A 198 20.53 -11.57 -1.39
N VAL A 199 21.42 -11.12 -0.51
CA VAL A 199 22.81 -11.62 -0.47
C VAL A 199 22.84 -13.13 -0.17
N HIS A 200 22.08 -13.59 0.82
CA HIS A 200 22.01 -15.01 1.15
C HIS A 200 21.46 -15.84 -0.03
N SER A 201 20.43 -15.36 -0.71
CA SER A 201 19.83 -16.07 -1.85
C SER A 201 20.82 -16.28 -3.00
N VAL A 202 21.71 -15.32 -3.24
CA VAL A 202 22.75 -15.43 -4.29
C VAL A 202 23.84 -16.46 -3.92
N THR A 203 24.03 -16.75 -2.62
CA THR A 203 25.03 -17.75 -2.16
C THR A 203 24.52 -19.19 -2.18
N LEU A 204 23.21 -19.39 -2.39
CA LEU A 204 22.61 -20.73 -2.39
C LEU A 204 22.99 -21.52 -3.66
N LYS A 205 23.06 -22.85 -3.51
CA LYS A 205 23.23 -23.76 -4.67
C LYS A 205 22.02 -23.61 -5.61
N GLY A 206 22.28 -23.34 -6.90
CA GLY A 206 21.22 -23.09 -7.89
C GLY A 206 20.81 -21.62 -8.05
N ALA A 207 21.43 -20.69 -7.32
CA ALA A 207 21.14 -19.25 -7.44
C ALA A 207 21.26 -18.73 -8.88
N GLY A 208 22.20 -19.25 -9.69
CA GLY A 208 22.34 -18.88 -11.10
C GLY A 208 21.10 -19.20 -11.94
N GLN A 209 20.43 -20.34 -11.70
CA GLN A 209 19.18 -20.70 -12.38
C GLN A 209 18.04 -19.78 -11.98
N GLY A 210 17.93 -19.46 -10.69
CA GLY A 210 16.95 -18.50 -10.17
C GLY A 210 17.17 -17.11 -10.76
N LEU A 211 18.40 -16.61 -10.79
CA LEU A 211 18.74 -15.31 -11.38
C LEU A 211 18.44 -15.28 -12.89
N SER A 212 18.79 -16.33 -13.62
CA SER A 212 18.49 -16.41 -15.05
C SER A 212 16.98 -16.39 -15.32
N PHE A 213 16.19 -17.09 -14.48
CA PHE A 213 14.73 -17.08 -14.58
C PHE A 213 14.12 -15.68 -14.36
N TYR A 214 14.67 -14.90 -13.44
CA TYR A 214 14.16 -13.54 -13.16
C TYR A 214 14.72 -12.47 -14.09
N LEU A 215 15.94 -12.62 -14.62
CA LEU A 215 16.59 -11.57 -15.40
C LEU A 215 16.47 -11.79 -16.90
N ILE A 216 16.35 -13.05 -17.37
CA ILE A 216 16.27 -13.35 -18.81
C ILE A 216 14.80 -13.51 -19.19
N PRO A 217 14.24 -12.58 -19.99
CA PRO A 217 12.86 -12.68 -20.44
C PRO A 217 12.67 -13.79 -21.47
N ASP A 218 11.72 -14.68 -21.23
CA ASP A 218 11.28 -15.70 -22.18
C ASP A 218 9.95 -15.24 -22.81
N PHE A 219 10.04 -14.66 -24.00
CA PHE A 219 8.89 -14.10 -24.69
C PHE A 219 7.85 -15.14 -25.11
N SER A 220 8.21 -16.43 -25.15
CA SER A 220 7.27 -17.51 -25.46
C SER A 220 6.15 -17.68 -24.40
N LYS A 221 6.43 -17.24 -23.18
CA LYS A 221 5.49 -17.30 -22.04
C LYS A 221 4.52 -16.12 -21.94
N ILE A 222 4.67 -15.13 -22.82
CA ILE A 222 3.77 -13.97 -22.82
C ILE A 222 2.45 -14.34 -23.46
N ASN A 223 1.40 -14.24 -22.68
CA ASN A 223 0.01 -14.41 -23.12
C ASN A 223 -0.86 -13.26 -22.53
N GLY A 224 -2.12 -13.19 -22.94
CA GLY A 224 -3.03 -12.15 -22.50
C GLY A 224 -3.20 -12.08 -20.99
N SER A 225 -3.18 -13.22 -20.28
CA SER A 225 -3.30 -13.25 -18.82
C SER A 225 -2.06 -12.68 -18.12
N VAL A 226 -0.87 -12.92 -18.66
CA VAL A 226 0.40 -12.36 -18.15
C VAL A 226 0.41 -10.83 -18.30
N ILE A 227 -0.06 -10.30 -19.44
CA ILE A 227 -0.16 -8.85 -19.68
C ILE A 227 -1.13 -8.21 -18.71
N VAL A 228 -2.34 -8.78 -18.56
CA VAL A 228 -3.35 -8.27 -17.60
C VAL A 228 -2.85 -8.38 -16.17
N GLY A 229 -2.15 -9.46 -15.83
CA GLY A 229 -1.53 -9.66 -14.51
C GLY A 229 -0.48 -8.58 -14.22
N ALA A 230 0.39 -8.27 -15.17
CA ALA A 230 1.41 -7.24 -15.04
C ALA A 230 0.81 -5.83 -14.90
N MET A 231 -0.22 -5.53 -15.70
CA MET A 231 -0.96 -4.27 -15.62
C MET A 231 -1.66 -4.10 -14.26
N ASN A 232 -2.38 -5.12 -13.80
CA ASN A 232 -3.04 -5.12 -12.49
C ASN A 232 -2.04 -4.92 -11.35
N GLN A 233 -0.89 -5.58 -11.43
CA GLN A 233 0.16 -5.43 -10.42
C GLN A 233 0.77 -4.03 -10.45
N ALA A 234 0.93 -3.39 -11.62
CA ALA A 234 1.43 -2.03 -11.73
C ALA A 234 0.48 -1.02 -11.06
N PHE A 235 -0.82 -1.11 -11.32
CA PHE A 235 -1.82 -0.26 -10.65
C PHE A 235 -1.91 -0.53 -9.15
N PHE A 236 -1.84 -1.79 -8.75
CA PHE A 236 -1.85 -2.17 -7.34
C PHE A 236 -0.65 -1.62 -6.57
N THR A 237 0.55 -1.71 -7.15
CA THR A 237 1.78 -1.19 -6.51
C THR A 237 1.76 0.32 -6.31
N LEU A 238 1.18 1.06 -7.25
CA LEU A 238 1.06 2.52 -7.17
C LEU A 238 -0.18 2.98 -6.41
N SER A 239 -1.01 2.05 -5.94
CA SER A 239 -2.27 2.36 -5.23
C SER A 239 -3.19 3.31 -6.00
N VAL A 240 -3.20 3.22 -7.33
CA VAL A 240 -4.02 4.06 -8.19
C VAL A 240 -5.50 3.77 -7.95
N GLY A 241 -6.32 4.84 -7.86
CA GLY A 241 -7.76 4.74 -7.60
C GLY A 241 -8.15 4.77 -6.12
N MET A 242 -7.19 4.98 -5.23
CA MET A 242 -7.48 5.09 -3.79
C MET A 242 -7.83 6.53 -3.34
N GLY A 243 -7.60 7.54 -4.19
CA GLY A 243 -7.92 8.93 -3.92
C GLY A 243 -6.79 9.74 -3.30
#